data_7d34dbae00c6c83e6002d7e7f6c17066
#
_entry.id   7d34dbae00c6c83e6002d7e7f6c17066
#
_cell.length_a   1.000
_cell.length_b   1.000
_cell.length_c   1.000
_cell.angle_alpha   90.00
_cell.angle_beta   90.00
_cell.angle_gamma   90.00
#
_symmetry.space_group_name_H-M   'P 1'
#
loop_
_entity.id
_entity.type
_entity.pdbx_description
1 polymer ?
#
loop_
_entity_poly.entity_id
_entity_poly.type
_entity_poly.pdbx_seq_one_letter_code
_entity_poly.pdbx_strand_id
1 'polypeptide(L)'
;MLVRVEGRGGTITIYDRRTRLDSVECAPDARPFEEAMSRYAFLILPSFNRVYAEAATRLAKAELEVFNQSVLSGRVSGIDDSDIAGVPYVTFNCDALAARDAEFLANLSSLYALFRVEGENDALYPVPLRRLDRFDDDLITILKYPGKTNEQFTKLLLNVTMLSSRFAPDVLTRRLSVLDPLCGRGTTLNQAVMYGFNAYGVDIDKRDIETYSSFIQRWLKDKRLKHQADFGPVRRNRQVVASRLRVSFAATKDEYKAGDLQQLDIVHAETGKVLDFFRPESVDLVVADAPYGVQHGSRATGKRLARSPLDLLSEGAPIWAKALRPGGALGISWNTFVASRDDAAATLAAAGLEVMDNGPYLNFRHRVDQAIARDILIARKP
;
A
#
# COMPACT_ATOMS: atom_id res chain seq x y z
N MET A 1 18.62 -12.46 -41.88
CA MET A 1 18.89 -11.02 -42.03
C MET A 1 19.69 -10.60 -40.81
N LEU A 2 20.98 -10.29 -40.96
CA LEU A 2 21.83 -9.80 -39.88
C LEU A 2 22.05 -8.31 -40.15
N VAL A 3 21.53 -7.45 -39.27
CA VAL A 3 21.74 -6.00 -39.31
C VAL A 3 22.92 -5.68 -38.39
N ARG A 4 24.03 -5.17 -38.95
CA ARG A 4 25.13 -4.62 -38.17
C ARG A 4 25.14 -3.12 -38.35
N VAL A 5 25.04 -2.40 -37.25
CA VAL A 5 25.11 -0.94 -37.25
C VAL A 5 26.55 -0.54 -36.93
N GLU A 6 27.27 0.06 -37.89
CA GLU A 6 28.55 0.71 -37.66
C GLU A 6 28.49 2.12 -38.25
N GLY A 7 28.77 3.14 -37.43
CA GLY A 7 28.98 4.49 -37.96
C GLY A 7 28.90 5.58 -36.89
N ARG A 8 29.92 6.42 -36.85
CA ARG A 8 29.85 7.77 -36.27
C ARG A 8 29.29 8.70 -37.36
N GLY A 9 28.08 9.23 -37.12
CA GLY A 9 27.46 10.20 -38.02
C GLY A 9 26.45 9.59 -39.00
N GLY A 10 25.22 9.37 -38.57
CA GLY A 10 23.98 9.42 -39.36
C GLY A 10 23.76 8.49 -40.55
N THR A 11 24.65 7.56 -40.85
CA THR A 11 24.49 6.66 -42.00
C THR A 11 24.28 5.22 -41.54
N ILE A 12 23.15 4.62 -41.90
CA ILE A 12 22.87 3.20 -41.68
C ILE A 12 23.17 2.43 -42.97
N THR A 13 24.12 1.48 -42.95
CA THR A 13 24.40 0.62 -44.09
C THR A 13 23.82 -0.77 -43.83
N ILE A 14 22.89 -1.20 -44.68
CA ILE A 14 22.23 -2.50 -44.60
C ILE A 14 22.99 -3.45 -45.57
N TYR A 15 23.51 -4.57 -45.05
CA TYR A 15 24.15 -5.61 -45.87
C TYR A 15 23.22 -6.82 -46.01
N ASP A 16 22.91 -7.18 -47.27
CA ASP A 16 22.41 -8.53 -47.59
C ASP A 16 23.58 -9.34 -48.12
N ARG A 17 23.56 -10.68 -47.91
CA ARG A 17 24.65 -11.60 -48.23
C ARG A 17 24.97 -11.69 -49.75
N ARG A 18 24.22 -11.01 -50.60
CA ARG A 18 24.40 -11.13 -52.09
C ARG A 18 24.45 -9.83 -52.87
N THR A 19 24.15 -8.66 -52.31
CA THR A 19 24.23 -7.40 -53.06
C THR A 19 24.44 -6.23 -52.11
N ARG A 20 25.32 -5.31 -52.50
CA ARG A 20 25.49 -4.00 -51.86
C ARG A 20 24.30 -3.15 -52.31
N LEU A 21 23.38 -2.89 -51.42
CA LEU A 21 22.30 -1.92 -51.67
C LEU A 21 22.75 -0.54 -51.22
N ASP A 22 22.43 0.45 -52.06
CA ASP A 22 22.90 1.83 -51.97
C ASP A 22 22.63 2.50 -50.63
N SER A 23 23.53 3.40 -50.25
CA SER A 23 23.39 4.24 -49.05
C SER A 23 22.14 5.12 -49.15
N VAL A 24 21.23 4.93 -48.22
CA VAL A 24 20.09 5.86 -48.03
C VAL A 24 20.58 6.99 -47.13
N GLU A 25 20.73 8.18 -47.68
CA GLU A 25 20.91 9.39 -46.88
C GLU A 25 19.64 9.64 -46.08
N CYS A 26 19.74 9.60 -44.77
CA CYS A 26 18.69 10.11 -43.88
C CYS A 26 18.63 11.63 -44.03
N ALA A 27 17.50 12.15 -44.43
CA ALA A 27 17.22 13.59 -44.48
C ALA A 27 17.51 14.24 -43.08
N PRO A 28 18.10 15.46 -43.06
CA PRO A 28 18.47 16.12 -41.79
C PRO A 28 17.30 16.77 -41.03
N ASP A 29 16.06 16.35 -41.22
CA ASP A 29 14.86 16.87 -40.55
C ASP A 29 14.23 15.83 -39.63
N ALA A 30 15.01 15.17 -38.77
CA ALA A 30 14.45 14.61 -37.56
C ALA A 30 14.25 15.78 -36.60
N ARG A 31 13.05 16.40 -36.62
CA ARG A 31 12.54 17.15 -35.47
C ARG A 31 12.76 16.28 -34.25
N PRO A 32 13.22 16.86 -33.10
CA PRO A 32 13.27 16.08 -31.87
C PRO A 32 11.89 15.46 -31.72
N PHE A 33 11.83 14.14 -31.51
CA PHE A 33 10.60 13.44 -31.14
C PHE A 33 10.09 14.20 -29.92
N GLU A 34 9.12 15.10 -30.09
CA GLU A 34 8.22 15.48 -29.03
C GLU A 34 7.62 14.15 -28.60
N GLU A 35 8.01 13.66 -27.44
CA GLU A 35 7.42 12.46 -26.83
C GLU A 35 5.93 12.75 -26.74
N ALA A 36 5.17 12.22 -27.71
CA ALA A 36 3.75 12.47 -27.81
C ALA A 36 3.11 11.92 -26.54
N MET A 37 2.42 12.77 -25.79
CA MET A 37 1.61 12.40 -24.62
C MET A 37 0.70 11.24 -25.00
N SER A 38 0.88 10.10 -24.34
CA SER A 38 0.05 8.92 -24.53
C SER A 38 -1.09 8.94 -23.51
N ARG A 39 -2.28 8.52 -23.97
CA ARG A 39 -3.45 8.34 -23.10
C ARG A 39 -3.45 6.91 -22.56
N TYR A 40 -3.69 6.79 -21.28
CA TYR A 40 -3.83 5.51 -20.58
C TYR A 40 -5.21 5.42 -19.95
N ALA A 41 -5.71 4.19 -19.82
CA ALA A 41 -6.96 3.90 -19.14
C ALA A 41 -6.74 2.72 -18.18
N PHE A 42 -7.19 2.83 -16.94
CA PHE A 42 -7.21 1.68 -16.06
C PHE A 42 -8.64 1.30 -15.66
N LEU A 43 -8.88 0.00 -15.74
CA LEU A 43 -10.13 -0.61 -15.31
C LEU A 43 -10.09 -0.80 -13.79
N ILE A 44 -11.12 -0.32 -13.10
CA ILE A 44 -11.24 -0.46 -11.65
C ILE A 44 -11.68 -1.87 -11.30
N LEU A 45 -11.00 -2.51 -10.35
CA LEU A 45 -11.41 -3.78 -9.76
C LEU A 45 -12.76 -3.60 -9.05
N PRO A 46 -13.82 -4.29 -9.47
CA PRO A 46 -15.12 -4.20 -8.83
C PRO A 46 -15.05 -4.59 -7.35
N SER A 47 -15.63 -3.76 -6.49
CA SER A 47 -15.77 -4.10 -5.08
C SER A 47 -17.12 -4.76 -4.81
N PHE A 48 -17.14 -5.83 -4.03
CA PHE A 48 -18.38 -6.43 -3.54
C PHE A 48 -19.11 -5.53 -2.53
N ASN A 49 -18.41 -4.57 -1.91
CA ASN A 49 -19.01 -3.57 -1.04
C ASN A 49 -19.52 -2.41 -1.90
N ARG A 50 -20.85 -2.31 -2.04
CA ARG A 50 -21.51 -1.30 -2.89
C ARG A 50 -21.12 0.13 -2.49
N VAL A 51 -21.07 0.43 -1.20
CA VAL A 51 -20.75 1.79 -0.70
C VAL A 51 -19.31 2.17 -1.03
N TYR A 52 -18.38 1.21 -0.93
CA TYR A 52 -17.01 1.42 -1.36
C TYR A 52 -16.91 1.57 -2.89
N ALA A 53 -17.67 0.78 -3.65
CA ALA A 53 -17.70 0.87 -5.12
C ALA A 53 -18.12 2.26 -5.62
N GLU A 54 -19.08 2.91 -4.94
CA GLU A 54 -19.51 4.28 -5.27
C GLU A 54 -18.39 5.34 -5.09
N ALA A 55 -17.44 5.09 -4.17
CA ALA A 55 -16.31 5.99 -3.92
C ALA A 55 -15.04 5.57 -4.68
N ALA A 56 -15.00 4.36 -5.23
CA ALA A 56 -13.79 3.71 -5.74
C ALA A 56 -13.06 4.54 -6.79
N THR A 57 -13.78 5.13 -7.75
CA THR A 57 -13.20 5.95 -8.81
C THR A 57 -12.51 7.20 -8.25
N ARG A 58 -13.17 7.92 -7.35
CA ARG A 58 -12.58 9.11 -6.73
C ARG A 58 -11.36 8.77 -5.87
N LEU A 59 -11.44 7.68 -5.11
CA LEU A 59 -10.31 7.20 -4.29
C LEU A 59 -9.15 6.76 -5.17
N ALA A 60 -9.42 6.09 -6.29
CA ALA A 60 -8.40 5.66 -7.25
C ALA A 60 -7.70 6.85 -7.93
N LYS A 61 -8.44 7.91 -8.27
CA LYS A 61 -7.86 9.14 -8.82
C LYS A 61 -6.96 9.82 -7.79
N ALA A 62 -7.39 9.95 -6.55
CA ALA A 62 -6.58 10.53 -5.49
C ALA A 62 -5.32 9.69 -5.21
N GLU A 63 -5.44 8.35 -5.21
CA GLU A 63 -4.29 7.46 -5.08
C GLU A 63 -3.31 7.62 -6.24
N LEU A 64 -3.79 7.67 -7.49
CA LEU A 64 -2.94 7.90 -8.66
C LEU A 64 -2.19 9.25 -8.58
N GLU A 65 -2.82 10.30 -8.07
CA GLU A 65 -2.16 11.58 -7.85
C GLU A 65 -1.04 11.47 -6.81
N VAL A 66 -1.20 10.67 -5.74
CA VAL A 66 -0.13 10.41 -4.77
C VAL A 66 1.02 9.64 -5.44
N PHE A 67 0.73 8.63 -6.27
CA PHE A 67 1.75 7.95 -7.09
C PHE A 67 2.50 8.95 -7.97
N ASN A 68 1.75 9.83 -8.65
CA ASN A 68 2.32 10.84 -9.53
C ASN A 68 3.31 11.76 -8.81
N GLN A 69 2.93 12.26 -7.63
CA GLN A 69 3.77 13.17 -6.85
C GLN A 69 5.01 12.47 -6.27
N SER A 70 4.92 11.19 -5.92
CA SER A 70 5.97 10.51 -5.16
C SER A 70 6.95 9.71 -6.03
N VAL A 71 6.47 9.00 -7.06
CA VAL A 71 7.30 8.04 -7.83
C VAL A 71 7.24 8.21 -9.34
N LEU A 72 6.26 8.98 -9.88
CA LEU A 72 6.14 9.23 -11.31
C LEU A 72 6.63 10.65 -11.71
N SER A 73 7.22 11.39 -10.77
CA SER A 73 7.83 12.71 -11.01
C SER A 73 6.88 13.77 -11.59
N GLY A 74 5.58 13.68 -11.30
CA GLY A 74 4.58 14.64 -11.77
C GLY A 74 4.22 14.53 -13.26
N ARG A 75 4.62 13.43 -13.94
CA ARG A 75 4.41 13.23 -15.38
C ARG A 75 2.98 12.87 -15.77
N VAL A 76 2.16 12.46 -14.83
CA VAL A 76 0.74 12.14 -15.08
C VAL A 76 -0.09 13.41 -15.04
N SER A 77 -0.97 13.57 -16.02
CA SER A 77 -1.89 14.72 -16.14
C SER A 77 -3.24 14.26 -16.67
N GLY A 78 -4.26 15.14 -16.61
CA GLY A 78 -5.58 14.85 -17.17
C GLY A 78 -6.24 13.61 -16.58
N ILE A 79 -6.12 13.42 -15.24
CA ILE A 79 -6.77 12.29 -14.55
C ILE A 79 -8.28 12.52 -14.52
N ASP A 80 -9.05 11.69 -15.24
CA ASP A 80 -10.48 11.86 -15.36
C ASP A 80 -11.24 10.52 -15.44
N ASP A 81 -12.55 10.60 -15.31
CA ASP A 81 -13.47 9.48 -15.53
C ASP A 81 -13.78 9.41 -17.03
N SER A 82 -13.81 8.20 -17.58
CA SER A 82 -14.11 7.98 -18.99
C SER A 82 -14.93 6.72 -19.16
N ASP A 83 -15.89 6.77 -20.07
CA ASP A 83 -16.60 5.58 -20.52
C ASP A 83 -16.01 5.14 -21.87
N ILE A 84 -15.54 3.91 -21.94
CA ILE A 84 -15.04 3.32 -23.20
C ILE A 84 -15.90 2.10 -23.50
N ALA A 85 -16.66 2.18 -24.57
CA ALA A 85 -17.58 1.14 -25.02
C ALA A 85 -18.59 0.69 -23.95
N GLY A 86 -19.11 1.61 -23.12
CA GLY A 86 -20.06 1.33 -22.05
C GLY A 86 -19.42 0.81 -20.75
N VAL A 87 -18.09 0.83 -20.64
CA VAL A 87 -17.36 0.40 -19.45
C VAL A 87 -16.64 1.60 -18.82
N PRO A 88 -16.81 1.85 -17.48
CA PRO A 88 -16.15 2.96 -16.82
C PRO A 88 -14.67 2.68 -16.56
N TYR A 89 -13.82 3.64 -16.89
CA TYR A 89 -12.38 3.66 -16.65
C TYR A 89 -11.97 4.95 -15.95
N VAL A 90 -10.82 4.93 -15.29
CA VAL A 90 -10.06 6.14 -15.00
C VAL A 90 -9.01 6.30 -16.08
N THR A 91 -8.98 7.47 -16.71
CA THR A 91 -8.02 7.78 -17.77
C THR A 91 -7.04 8.85 -17.28
N PHE A 92 -5.85 8.85 -17.87
CA PHE A 92 -4.82 9.86 -17.63
C PHE A 92 -3.88 9.94 -18.81
N ASN A 93 -3.18 11.05 -18.90
CA ASN A 93 -2.14 11.28 -19.90
C ASN A 93 -0.77 11.21 -19.24
N CYS A 94 0.18 10.60 -19.93
CA CYS A 94 1.58 10.53 -19.53
C CYS A 94 2.42 10.44 -20.80
N ASP A 95 3.66 10.91 -20.77
CA ASP A 95 4.67 10.45 -21.71
C ASP A 95 4.81 8.91 -21.60
N ALA A 96 5.62 8.29 -22.44
CA ALA A 96 5.73 6.85 -22.43
C ALA A 96 6.07 6.31 -21.03
N LEU A 97 5.19 5.45 -20.48
CA LEU A 97 5.44 4.78 -19.20
C LEU A 97 6.64 3.86 -19.32
N ALA A 98 7.67 4.08 -18.53
CA ALA A 98 8.76 3.14 -18.38
C ALA A 98 8.28 1.85 -17.67
N ALA A 99 9.01 0.75 -17.85
CA ALA A 99 8.69 -0.52 -17.17
C ALA A 99 8.56 -0.33 -15.64
N ARG A 100 9.42 0.48 -15.04
CA ARG A 100 9.38 0.82 -13.60
C ARG A 100 8.13 1.59 -13.20
N ASP A 101 7.64 2.50 -14.04
CA ASP A 101 6.41 3.23 -13.79
C ASP A 101 5.20 2.27 -13.77
N ALA A 102 5.16 1.34 -14.73
CA ALA A 102 4.14 0.29 -14.78
C ALA A 102 4.21 -0.64 -13.56
N GLU A 103 5.40 -0.96 -13.04
CA GLU A 103 5.59 -1.72 -11.80
C GLU A 103 5.05 -0.96 -10.58
N PHE A 104 5.24 0.35 -10.49
CA PHE A 104 4.60 1.17 -9.45
C PHE A 104 3.08 1.14 -9.59
N LEU A 105 2.55 1.51 -10.76
CA LEU A 105 1.12 1.59 -11.03
C LEU A 105 0.39 0.26 -10.84
N ALA A 106 1.07 -0.88 -11.08
CA ALA A 106 0.52 -2.21 -10.87
C ALA A 106 0.00 -2.43 -9.43
N ASN A 107 0.47 -1.63 -8.47
CA ASN A 107 0.11 -1.73 -7.06
C ASN A 107 -1.02 -0.79 -6.63
N LEU A 108 -1.59 0.03 -7.52
CA LEU A 108 -2.81 0.79 -7.20
C LEU A 108 -3.86 -0.13 -6.58
N SER A 109 -4.54 0.34 -5.53
CA SER A 109 -5.41 -0.48 -4.68
C SER A 109 -6.62 -1.07 -5.41
N SER A 110 -7.11 -0.37 -6.40
CA SER A 110 -8.30 -0.73 -7.19
C SER A 110 -8.01 -0.99 -8.66
N LEU A 111 -6.75 -1.11 -9.07
CA LEU A 111 -6.41 -1.39 -10.47
C LEU A 111 -6.62 -2.88 -10.79
N TYR A 112 -7.50 -3.15 -11.75
CA TYR A 112 -7.68 -4.47 -12.34
C TYR A 112 -6.77 -4.70 -13.52
N ALA A 113 -6.83 -3.79 -14.52
CA ALA A 113 -6.01 -3.82 -15.73
C ALA A 113 -5.67 -2.40 -16.18
N LEU A 114 -4.50 -2.23 -16.79
CA LEU A 114 -4.01 -0.97 -17.37
C LEU A 114 -3.88 -1.13 -18.88
N PHE A 115 -4.31 -0.11 -19.62
CA PHE A 115 -4.25 -0.08 -21.06
C PHE A 115 -3.66 1.24 -21.56
N ARG A 116 -2.94 1.17 -22.67
CA ARG A 116 -2.67 2.34 -23.50
C ARG A 116 -3.84 2.48 -24.47
N VAL A 117 -4.33 3.70 -24.64
CA VAL A 117 -5.48 4.02 -25.52
C VAL A 117 -4.94 4.61 -26.80
N GLU A 118 -5.36 4.07 -27.94
CA GLU A 118 -4.88 4.52 -29.26
C GLU A 118 -6.01 4.69 -30.28
N GLY A 119 -5.81 5.62 -31.18
CA GLY A 119 -6.70 5.87 -32.32
C GLY A 119 -8.03 6.52 -31.94
N GLU A 120 -8.79 6.88 -32.97
CA GLU A 120 -10.09 7.57 -32.83
C GLU A 120 -11.19 6.66 -32.23
N ASN A 121 -10.98 5.32 -32.26
CA ASN A 121 -11.94 4.34 -31.73
C ASN A 121 -11.59 3.87 -30.32
N ASP A 122 -10.72 4.55 -29.60
CA ASP A 122 -10.26 4.21 -28.25
C ASP A 122 -9.80 2.72 -28.12
N ALA A 123 -8.98 2.27 -29.07
CA ALA A 123 -8.46 0.90 -29.02
C ALA A 123 -7.57 0.70 -27.77
N LEU A 124 -7.83 -0.38 -27.02
CA LEU A 124 -7.18 -0.67 -25.75
C LEU A 124 -6.05 -1.70 -25.94
N TYR A 125 -4.82 -1.27 -25.70
CA TYR A 125 -3.63 -2.13 -25.73
C TYR A 125 -3.17 -2.43 -24.28
N PRO A 126 -3.18 -3.69 -23.84
CA PRO A 126 -2.85 -4.02 -22.45
C PRO A 126 -1.39 -3.69 -22.12
N VAL A 127 -1.21 -3.07 -20.95
CA VAL A 127 0.11 -2.81 -20.36
C VAL A 127 0.42 -3.95 -19.39
N PRO A 128 1.56 -4.66 -19.53
CA PRO A 128 1.94 -5.72 -18.60
C PRO A 128 2.12 -5.18 -17.18
N LEU A 129 1.51 -5.85 -16.20
CA LEU A 129 1.57 -5.48 -14.79
C LEU A 129 2.39 -6.49 -14.01
N ARG A 130 3.33 -5.99 -13.21
CA ARG A 130 4.08 -6.79 -12.22
C ARG A 130 3.81 -6.22 -10.84
N ARG A 131 2.97 -6.91 -10.07
CA ARG A 131 2.59 -6.50 -8.71
C ARG A 131 3.65 -6.91 -7.70
N LEU A 132 3.67 -6.24 -6.55
CA LEU A 132 4.44 -6.64 -5.38
C LEU A 132 3.88 -7.90 -4.70
N ASP A 133 2.64 -8.27 -5.00
CA ASP A 133 1.93 -9.39 -4.38
C ASP A 133 2.72 -10.69 -4.52
N ARG A 134 3.16 -11.25 -3.39
CA ARG A 134 4.05 -12.43 -3.32
C ARG A 134 3.31 -13.73 -3.04
N PHE A 135 2.06 -13.64 -2.64
CA PHE A 135 1.24 -14.77 -2.22
C PHE A 135 -0.14 -14.71 -2.89
N ASP A 136 -0.90 -15.79 -2.75
CA ASP A 136 -2.27 -15.86 -3.27
C ASP A 136 -3.22 -14.95 -2.45
N ASP A 137 -4.26 -14.45 -3.09
CA ASP A 137 -5.26 -13.53 -2.50
C ASP A 137 -5.98 -14.11 -1.27
N ASP A 138 -5.92 -15.41 -1.06
CA ASP A 138 -6.54 -16.06 0.10
C ASP A 138 -5.95 -15.60 1.44
N LEU A 139 -4.69 -15.12 1.46
CA LEU A 139 -4.09 -14.50 2.64
C LEU A 139 -4.92 -13.32 3.16
N ILE A 140 -5.48 -12.53 2.25
CA ILE A 140 -6.25 -11.33 2.60
C ILE A 140 -7.76 -11.57 2.61
N THR A 141 -8.28 -12.60 1.93
CA THR A 141 -9.71 -12.82 1.72
C THR A 141 -10.34 -13.88 2.62
N ILE A 142 -9.59 -14.88 3.10
CA ILE A 142 -10.14 -16.02 3.86
C ILE A 142 -10.74 -15.58 5.20
N LEU A 143 -10.06 -14.73 5.98
CA LEU A 143 -10.61 -14.27 7.24
C LEU A 143 -11.81 -13.36 7.00
N LYS A 144 -13.00 -13.84 7.37
CA LYS A 144 -14.24 -13.06 7.35
C LYS A 144 -14.78 -12.93 8.76
N TYR A 145 -15.02 -11.70 9.19
CA TYR A 145 -15.59 -11.40 10.50
C TYR A 145 -16.32 -10.05 10.45
N PRO A 146 -17.32 -9.84 11.32
CA PRO A 146 -18.00 -8.55 11.41
C PRO A 146 -17.02 -7.42 11.71
N GLY A 147 -17.13 -6.33 10.98
CA GLY A 147 -16.22 -5.18 11.14
C GLY A 147 -14.87 -5.30 10.45
N LYS A 148 -14.63 -6.37 9.67
CA LYS A 148 -13.42 -6.45 8.84
C LYS A 148 -13.37 -5.29 7.86
N THR A 149 -12.24 -4.59 7.84
CA THR A 149 -11.99 -3.54 6.86
C THR A 149 -11.89 -4.13 5.45
N ASN A 150 -12.44 -3.41 4.48
CA ASN A 150 -12.36 -3.78 3.07
C ASN A 150 -10.90 -3.89 2.63
N GLU A 151 -10.56 -4.95 1.90
CA GLU A 151 -9.19 -5.26 1.50
C GLU A 151 -8.61 -4.21 0.54
N GLN A 152 -9.42 -3.69 -0.39
CA GLN A 152 -9.00 -2.62 -1.30
C GLN A 152 -8.68 -1.34 -0.53
N PHE A 153 -9.50 -1.01 0.49
CA PHE A 153 -9.23 0.12 1.35
C PHE A 153 -7.97 -0.07 2.20
N THR A 154 -7.74 -1.25 2.74
CA THR A 154 -6.49 -1.54 3.48
C THR A 154 -5.26 -1.38 2.58
N LYS A 155 -5.35 -1.85 1.33
CA LYS A 155 -4.30 -1.66 0.32
C LYS A 155 -4.10 -0.17 -0.01
N LEU A 156 -5.18 0.60 -0.16
CA LEU A 156 -5.15 2.05 -0.37
C LEU A 156 -4.43 2.76 0.78
N LEU A 157 -4.81 2.49 2.03
CA LEU A 157 -4.20 3.11 3.21
C LEU A 157 -2.71 2.80 3.30
N LEU A 158 -2.32 1.53 3.09
CA LEU A 158 -0.91 1.14 3.07
C LEU A 158 -0.15 1.84 1.93
N ASN A 159 -0.70 1.86 0.72
CA ASN A 159 -0.06 2.50 -0.44
C ASN A 159 0.17 3.99 -0.22
N VAL A 160 -0.88 4.72 0.18
CA VAL A 160 -0.77 6.17 0.40
C VAL A 160 0.25 6.48 1.50
N THR A 161 0.27 5.68 2.57
CA THR A 161 1.28 5.82 3.64
C THR A 161 2.70 5.55 3.11
N MET A 162 2.88 4.46 2.40
CA MET A 162 4.16 4.03 1.84
C MET A 162 4.74 5.08 0.88
N LEU A 163 3.91 5.57 -0.04
CA LEU A 163 4.30 6.56 -1.04
C LEU A 163 4.58 7.94 -0.45
N SER A 164 4.06 8.23 0.74
CA SER A 164 4.31 9.47 1.46
C SER A 164 5.62 9.45 2.26
N SER A 165 6.25 8.29 2.41
CA SER A 165 7.56 8.16 3.05
C SER A 165 8.70 8.58 2.12
N ARG A 166 9.87 8.89 2.69
CA ARG A 166 11.10 9.09 1.91
C ARG A 166 11.61 7.79 1.24
N PHE A 167 11.02 6.65 1.59
CA PHE A 167 11.37 5.34 1.05
C PHE A 167 10.55 4.97 -0.19
N ALA A 168 9.61 5.80 -0.62
CA ALA A 168 8.75 5.55 -1.78
C ALA A 168 9.51 5.12 -3.06
N PRO A 169 10.64 5.72 -3.44
CA PRO A 169 11.37 5.29 -4.63
C PRO A 169 11.93 3.87 -4.55
N ASP A 170 12.13 3.34 -3.35
CA ASP A 170 12.81 2.05 -3.12
C ASP A 170 11.84 0.89 -2.89
N VAL A 171 10.52 1.14 -2.84
CA VAL A 171 9.52 0.13 -2.41
C VAL A 171 9.47 -1.12 -3.30
N LEU A 172 9.87 -1.02 -4.57
CA LEU A 172 9.92 -2.16 -5.49
C LEU A 172 11.06 -3.14 -5.16
N THR A 173 12.08 -2.70 -4.42
CA THR A 173 13.30 -3.48 -4.15
C THR A 173 13.63 -3.60 -2.67
N ARG A 174 13.10 -2.71 -1.84
CA ARG A 174 13.37 -2.67 -0.41
C ARG A 174 12.26 -3.36 0.38
N ARG A 175 12.63 -4.26 1.28
CA ARG A 175 11.69 -4.83 2.26
C ARG A 175 11.46 -3.81 3.37
N LEU A 176 10.29 -3.16 3.36
CA LEU A 176 9.89 -2.22 4.40
C LEU A 176 9.45 -2.95 5.68
N SER A 177 9.49 -2.23 6.79
CA SER A 177 8.98 -2.66 8.10
C SER A 177 7.72 -1.86 8.43
N VAL A 178 6.57 -2.53 8.50
CA VAL A 178 5.25 -1.92 8.73
C VAL A 178 4.76 -2.28 10.12
N LEU A 179 4.39 -1.28 10.91
CA LEU A 179 3.75 -1.44 12.22
C LEU A 179 2.28 -1.07 12.12
N ASP A 180 1.41 -1.97 12.51
CA ASP A 180 0.01 -1.68 12.83
C ASP A 180 -0.17 -1.71 14.36
N PRO A 181 -0.27 -0.55 15.01
CA PRO A 181 -0.37 -0.48 16.48
C PRO A 181 -1.79 -0.75 17.02
N LEU A 182 -2.73 -1.08 16.15
CA LEU A 182 -4.15 -1.38 16.40
C LEU A 182 -4.60 -2.56 15.54
N CYS A 183 -3.78 -3.61 15.45
CA CYS A 183 -3.81 -4.57 14.35
C CYS A 183 -5.04 -5.50 14.33
N GLY A 184 -5.82 -5.59 15.41
CA GLY A 184 -6.97 -6.47 15.49
C GLY A 184 -6.65 -7.89 15.01
N ARG A 185 -7.35 -8.34 13.97
CA ARG A 185 -7.14 -9.63 13.30
C ARG A 185 -6.23 -9.57 12.09
N GLY A 186 -5.37 -8.54 11.99
CA GLY A 186 -4.24 -8.49 11.09
C GLY A 186 -4.52 -8.18 9.63
N THR A 187 -5.58 -7.44 9.28
CA THR A 187 -5.86 -7.10 7.88
C THR A 187 -4.71 -6.30 7.25
N THR A 188 -4.22 -5.27 7.95
CA THR A 188 -3.05 -4.48 7.53
C THR A 188 -1.77 -5.33 7.49
N LEU A 189 -1.60 -6.20 8.49
CA LEU A 189 -0.42 -7.09 8.55
C LEU A 189 -0.38 -8.05 7.36
N ASN A 190 -1.53 -8.62 6.99
CA ASN A 190 -1.63 -9.49 5.82
C ASN A 190 -1.31 -8.75 4.52
N GLN A 191 -1.74 -7.49 4.38
CA GLN A 191 -1.41 -6.68 3.21
C GLN A 191 0.09 -6.36 3.14
N ALA A 192 0.72 -6.06 4.28
CA ALA A 192 2.18 -5.87 4.36
C ALA A 192 2.94 -7.16 4.01
N VAL A 193 2.49 -8.31 4.54
CA VAL A 193 3.04 -9.63 4.20
C VAL A 193 2.88 -9.91 2.71
N MET A 194 1.72 -9.61 2.11
CA MET A 194 1.47 -9.77 0.68
C MET A 194 2.52 -9.05 -0.17
N TYR A 195 2.92 -7.83 0.22
CA TYR A 195 3.95 -7.04 -0.47
C TYR A 195 5.40 -7.50 -0.19
N GLY A 196 5.59 -8.54 0.60
CA GLY A 196 6.94 -8.99 0.96
C GLY A 196 7.57 -8.17 2.09
N PHE A 197 6.83 -7.31 2.77
CA PHE A 197 7.31 -6.47 3.86
C PHE A 197 7.34 -7.23 5.20
N ASN A 198 8.13 -6.74 6.14
CA ASN A 198 8.03 -7.17 7.53
C ASN A 198 6.80 -6.53 8.16
N ALA A 199 6.06 -7.30 8.96
CA ALA A 199 4.83 -6.84 9.58
C ALA A 199 4.92 -6.97 11.10
N TYR A 200 4.61 -5.89 11.80
CA TYR A 200 4.61 -5.79 13.25
C TYR A 200 3.23 -5.33 13.72
N GLY A 201 2.67 -6.00 14.72
CA GLY A 201 1.33 -5.70 15.21
C GLY A 201 1.24 -5.61 16.72
N VAL A 202 0.40 -4.71 17.20
CA VAL A 202 0.01 -4.63 18.62
C VAL A 202 -1.50 -4.50 18.68
N ASP A 203 -2.12 -5.27 19.55
CA ASP A 203 -3.54 -5.12 19.88
C ASP A 203 -3.83 -5.46 21.33
N ILE A 204 -4.81 -4.78 21.91
CA ILE A 204 -5.25 -4.98 23.29
C ILE A 204 -6.20 -6.15 23.44
N ASP A 205 -6.85 -6.60 22.36
CA ASP A 205 -7.76 -7.74 22.39
C ASP A 205 -7.00 -9.05 22.24
N LYS A 206 -6.89 -9.77 23.36
CA LYS A 206 -6.22 -11.07 23.41
C LYS A 206 -6.82 -12.08 22.44
N ARG A 207 -8.17 -12.09 22.29
CA ARG A 207 -8.88 -13.02 21.42
C ARG A 207 -8.56 -12.78 19.95
N ASP A 208 -8.44 -11.52 19.55
CA ASP A 208 -8.07 -11.16 18.17
C ASP A 208 -6.64 -11.59 17.85
N ILE A 209 -5.70 -11.36 18.79
CA ILE A 209 -4.30 -11.84 18.65
C ILE A 209 -4.23 -13.36 18.56
N GLU A 210 -4.96 -14.10 19.42
CA GLU A 210 -4.98 -15.57 19.39
C GLU A 210 -5.61 -16.10 18.09
N THR A 211 -6.69 -15.47 17.63
CA THR A 211 -7.38 -15.82 16.37
C THR A 211 -6.45 -15.62 15.19
N TYR A 212 -5.81 -14.47 15.11
CA TYR A 212 -4.86 -14.16 14.04
C TYR A 212 -3.62 -15.09 14.09
N SER A 213 -3.09 -15.32 15.28
CA SER A 213 -1.95 -16.24 15.48
C SER A 213 -2.25 -17.64 14.96
N SER A 214 -3.45 -18.14 15.24
CA SER A 214 -3.88 -19.46 14.77
C SER A 214 -4.07 -19.48 13.25
N PHE A 215 -4.66 -18.43 12.69
CA PHE A 215 -4.87 -18.28 11.25
C PHE A 215 -3.55 -18.29 10.48
N ILE A 216 -2.63 -17.40 10.82
CA ILE A 216 -1.40 -17.24 10.02
C ILE A 216 -0.49 -18.47 10.07
N GLN A 217 -0.38 -19.11 11.24
CA GLN A 217 0.40 -20.36 11.36
C GLN A 217 -0.22 -21.49 10.52
N ARG A 218 -1.56 -21.61 10.53
CA ARG A 218 -2.26 -22.59 9.70
C ARG A 218 -2.08 -22.28 8.22
N TRP A 219 -2.27 -21.03 7.80
CA TRP A 219 -2.12 -20.58 6.42
C TRP A 219 -0.71 -20.90 5.89
N LEU A 220 0.35 -20.56 6.62
CA LEU A 220 1.74 -20.89 6.26
C LEU A 220 1.96 -22.38 6.06
N LYS A 221 1.35 -23.19 6.94
CA LYS A 221 1.42 -24.66 6.85
C LYS A 221 0.66 -25.20 5.64
N ASP A 222 -0.57 -24.72 5.40
CA ASP A 222 -1.42 -25.13 4.27
C ASP A 222 -0.78 -24.77 2.92
N LYS A 223 -0.12 -23.59 2.85
CA LYS A 223 0.69 -23.16 1.70
C LYS A 223 2.06 -23.84 1.60
N ARG A 224 2.42 -24.68 2.56
CA ARG A 224 3.72 -25.38 2.63
C ARG A 224 4.92 -24.43 2.58
N LEU A 225 4.76 -23.20 3.06
CA LEU A 225 5.85 -22.24 3.15
C LEU A 225 6.81 -22.61 4.26
N LYS A 226 8.10 -22.50 4.02
CA LYS A 226 9.12 -22.73 5.06
C LYS A 226 9.06 -21.59 6.07
N HIS A 227 8.86 -21.94 7.34
CA HIS A 227 8.71 -20.96 8.42
C HIS A 227 9.17 -21.50 9.76
N GLN A 228 9.46 -20.59 10.66
CA GLN A 228 9.61 -20.82 12.10
C GLN A 228 8.59 -19.94 12.81
N ALA A 229 7.86 -20.50 13.78
CA ALA A 229 6.86 -19.77 14.55
C ALA A 229 7.02 -20.07 16.03
N ASP A 230 7.01 -19.02 16.85
CA ASP A 230 7.08 -19.09 18.31
C ASP A 230 5.95 -18.21 18.89
N PHE A 231 4.96 -18.87 19.53
CA PHE A 231 3.88 -18.18 20.23
C PHE A 231 3.97 -18.49 21.72
N GLY A 232 4.17 -17.46 22.52
CA GLY A 232 4.32 -17.66 23.95
C GLY A 232 4.20 -16.40 24.80
N PRO A 233 4.29 -16.58 26.13
CA PRO A 233 4.25 -15.46 27.07
C PRO A 233 5.58 -14.69 27.07
N VAL A 234 5.46 -13.37 27.05
CA VAL A 234 6.60 -12.48 27.35
C VAL A 234 6.69 -12.28 28.85
N ARG A 235 7.86 -12.57 29.43
CA ARG A 235 8.08 -12.44 30.87
C ARG A 235 9.08 -11.32 31.18
N ARG A 236 8.72 -10.48 32.14
CA ARG A 236 9.63 -9.49 32.76
C ARG A 236 9.55 -9.67 34.27
N ASN A 237 10.68 -9.70 34.94
CA ASN A 237 10.75 -9.89 36.41
C ASN A 237 9.89 -11.09 36.88
N ARG A 238 9.94 -12.21 36.16
CA ARG A 238 9.15 -13.45 36.41
C ARG A 238 7.64 -13.32 36.22
N GLN A 239 7.11 -12.17 35.85
CA GLN A 239 5.67 -11.94 35.58
C GLN A 239 5.42 -11.99 34.06
N VAL A 240 4.27 -12.53 33.68
CA VAL A 240 3.79 -12.49 32.30
C VAL A 240 3.23 -11.10 32.03
N VAL A 241 3.84 -10.36 31.10
CA VAL A 241 3.45 -8.98 30.75
C VAL A 241 2.70 -8.90 29.42
N ALA A 242 2.85 -9.90 28.55
CA ALA A 242 2.21 -9.97 27.24
C ALA A 242 2.19 -11.42 26.73
N SER A 243 1.45 -11.68 25.65
CA SER A 243 1.68 -12.83 24.76
C SER A 243 2.15 -12.30 23.40
N ARG A 244 3.02 -13.08 22.73
CA ARG A 244 3.65 -12.66 21.47
C ARG A 244 3.79 -13.83 20.52
N LEU A 245 3.47 -13.61 19.24
CA LEU A 245 3.82 -14.50 18.15
C LEU A 245 4.95 -13.88 17.35
N ARG A 246 6.01 -14.65 17.11
CA ARG A 246 7.05 -14.31 16.15
C ARG A 246 7.07 -15.37 15.07
N VAL A 247 7.06 -14.94 13.83
CA VAL A 247 7.18 -15.81 12.67
C VAL A 247 8.25 -15.29 11.74
N SER A 248 9.15 -16.17 11.32
CA SER A 248 10.06 -15.92 10.20
C SER A 248 9.78 -16.91 9.09
N PHE A 249 9.61 -16.45 7.87
CA PHE A 249 9.22 -17.27 6.73
C PHE A 249 9.72 -16.69 5.42
N ALA A 250 9.65 -17.46 4.35
CA ALA A 250 9.99 -17.03 3.00
C ALA A 250 8.96 -17.52 1.98
N ALA A 251 8.79 -16.80 0.88
CA ALA A 251 7.87 -17.16 -0.19
C ALA A 251 8.38 -18.39 -0.97
N THR A 252 9.69 -18.58 -1.03
CA THR A 252 10.31 -19.71 -1.72
C THR A 252 11.29 -20.48 -0.83
N LYS A 253 11.59 -21.72 -1.21
CA LYS A 253 12.60 -22.53 -0.50
C LYS A 253 14.02 -21.97 -0.62
N ASP A 254 14.31 -21.32 -1.75
CA ASP A 254 15.64 -20.77 -2.00
C ASP A 254 15.87 -19.49 -1.20
N GLU A 255 14.88 -18.61 -1.10
CA GLU A 255 14.91 -17.47 -0.17
C GLU A 255 15.12 -17.95 1.28
N TYR A 256 14.39 -19.00 1.70
CA TYR A 256 14.55 -19.53 3.06
C TYR A 256 15.96 -20.04 3.32
N LYS A 257 16.56 -20.77 2.36
CA LYS A 257 17.94 -21.25 2.46
C LYS A 257 18.95 -20.10 2.46
N ALA A 258 18.68 -19.04 1.69
CA ALA A 258 19.51 -17.84 1.64
C ALA A 258 19.40 -16.98 2.90
N GLY A 259 18.45 -17.27 3.80
CA GLY A 259 18.17 -16.44 4.98
C GLY A 259 17.41 -15.14 4.67
N ASP A 260 16.86 -15.02 3.47
CA ASP A 260 16.03 -13.88 3.07
C ASP A 260 14.59 -14.05 3.59
N LEU A 261 14.41 -13.80 4.89
CA LEU A 261 13.18 -14.09 5.61
C LEU A 261 12.36 -12.83 5.87
N GLN A 262 11.05 -12.92 5.60
CA GLN A 262 10.08 -11.98 6.13
C GLN A 262 9.86 -12.23 7.63
N GLN A 263 9.60 -11.15 8.37
CA GLN A 263 9.29 -11.19 9.79
C GLN A 263 7.85 -10.77 10.00
N LEU A 264 7.11 -11.57 10.77
CA LEU A 264 5.82 -11.21 11.33
C LEU A 264 5.90 -11.32 12.85
N ASP A 265 5.59 -10.25 13.55
CA ASP A 265 5.73 -10.18 15.00
C ASP A 265 4.54 -9.44 15.61
N ILE A 266 3.71 -10.11 16.37
CA ILE A 266 2.49 -9.56 16.94
C ILE A 266 2.44 -9.73 18.45
N VAL A 267 1.93 -8.73 19.14
CA VAL A 267 1.95 -8.65 20.60
C VAL A 267 0.56 -8.29 21.13
N HIS A 268 0.09 -9.07 22.11
CA HIS A 268 -1.06 -8.69 22.93
C HIS A 268 -0.62 -7.65 23.96
N ALA A 269 -0.86 -6.37 23.68
CA ALA A 269 -0.53 -5.27 24.57
C ALA A 269 -1.37 -4.02 24.24
N GLU A 270 -1.34 -3.03 25.14
CA GLU A 270 -1.86 -1.69 24.84
C GLU A 270 -0.95 -1.00 23.82
N THR A 271 -1.53 -0.21 22.91
CA THR A 271 -0.81 0.53 21.87
C THR A 271 0.22 1.51 22.47
N GLY A 272 -0.05 2.05 23.67
CA GLY A 272 0.90 2.87 24.43
C GLY A 272 2.18 2.14 24.85
N LYS A 273 2.25 0.80 24.72
CA LYS A 273 3.40 -0.03 25.07
C LYS A 273 4.21 -0.52 23.86
N VAL A 274 3.98 0.04 22.69
CA VAL A 274 4.70 -0.34 21.44
C VAL A 274 6.21 -0.38 21.67
N LEU A 275 6.80 0.64 22.31
CA LEU A 275 8.24 0.74 22.56
C LEU A 275 8.75 -0.24 23.63
N ASP A 276 7.87 -0.92 24.35
CA ASP A 276 8.26 -2.03 25.22
C ASP A 276 8.67 -3.28 24.42
N PHE A 277 8.21 -3.41 23.20
CA PHE A 277 8.39 -4.60 22.37
C PHE A 277 9.17 -4.34 21.07
N PHE A 278 9.08 -3.12 20.54
CA PHE A 278 9.78 -2.69 19.33
C PHE A 278 10.69 -1.51 19.65
N ARG A 279 11.89 -1.49 19.05
CA ARG A 279 12.87 -0.46 19.31
C ARG A 279 12.44 0.88 18.70
N PRO A 280 12.82 2.01 19.27
CA PRO A 280 12.73 3.29 18.58
C PRO A 280 13.39 3.20 17.20
N GLU A 281 12.86 3.94 16.23
CA GLU A 281 13.37 4.05 14.86
C GLU A 281 13.60 2.70 14.16
N SER A 282 12.73 1.73 14.45
CA SER A 282 12.86 0.37 13.88
C SER A 282 11.87 0.08 12.74
N VAL A 283 10.84 0.92 12.54
CA VAL A 283 9.84 0.72 11.50
C VAL A 283 9.87 1.84 10.47
N ASP A 284 9.58 1.51 9.23
CA ASP A 284 9.54 2.45 8.12
C ASP A 284 8.15 3.11 7.99
N LEU A 285 7.11 2.35 8.31
CA LEU A 285 5.71 2.79 8.21
C LEU A 285 4.94 2.43 9.48
N VAL A 286 4.04 3.32 9.89
CA VAL A 286 2.95 3.05 10.83
C VAL A 286 1.65 3.17 10.07
N VAL A 287 0.83 2.11 10.07
CA VAL A 287 -0.45 2.06 9.35
C VAL A 287 -1.53 1.58 10.29
N ALA A 288 -2.49 2.43 10.59
CA ALA A 288 -3.53 2.15 11.58
C ALA A 288 -4.93 2.42 11.02
N ASP A 289 -5.83 1.46 11.18
CA ASP A 289 -7.27 1.67 11.00
C ASP A 289 -7.93 1.78 12.38
N ALA A 290 -8.18 3.01 12.84
CA ALA A 290 -8.64 3.26 14.20
C ALA A 290 -10.08 2.76 14.41
N PRO A 291 -10.43 2.24 15.60
CA PRO A 291 -11.79 1.84 15.93
C PRO A 291 -12.79 2.98 15.69
N TYR A 292 -13.91 2.69 15.03
CA TYR A 292 -14.88 3.73 14.62
C TYR A 292 -15.79 4.24 15.73
N GLY A 293 -15.58 3.79 16.97
CA GLY A 293 -16.41 4.21 18.13
C GLY A 293 -17.86 3.67 18.10
N VAL A 294 -18.20 2.88 17.09
CA VAL A 294 -19.52 2.24 16.99
C VAL A 294 -19.44 0.86 17.62
N GLN A 295 -20.23 0.62 18.69
CA GLN A 295 -20.30 -0.70 19.32
C GLN A 295 -20.90 -1.72 18.36
N HIS A 296 -20.09 -2.51 17.71
CA HIS A 296 -20.56 -3.75 17.11
C HIS A 296 -20.73 -4.80 18.21
N GLY A 297 -21.94 -4.82 18.82
CA GLY A 297 -22.56 -5.99 19.45
C GLY A 297 -21.83 -6.84 20.48
N SER A 298 -20.64 -6.52 20.93
CA SER A 298 -19.96 -7.23 22.03
C SER A 298 -20.10 -6.43 23.32
N ARG A 299 -20.91 -6.93 24.24
CA ARG A 299 -20.96 -6.45 25.64
C ARG A 299 -19.57 -6.62 26.24
N ALA A 300 -18.78 -5.57 26.23
CA ALA A 300 -17.57 -5.47 27.03
C ALA A 300 -18.01 -5.42 28.50
N THR A 301 -17.89 -6.53 29.20
CA THR A 301 -17.98 -6.59 30.66
C THR A 301 -16.73 -5.90 31.22
N GLY A 302 -16.90 -4.68 31.73
CA GLY A 302 -15.88 -3.99 32.53
C GLY A 302 -15.52 -2.60 32.03
N LYS A 303 -15.85 -1.61 32.82
CA LYS A 303 -15.44 -0.21 32.93
C LYS A 303 -14.24 0.28 32.06
N ARG A 304 -14.33 0.19 30.73
CA ARG A 304 -13.58 1.06 29.83
C ARG A 304 -14.60 1.63 28.86
N LEU A 305 -14.97 2.90 29.07
CA LEU A 305 -15.61 3.72 28.05
C LEU A 305 -14.78 3.56 26.76
N ALA A 306 -15.48 3.31 25.65
CA ALA A 306 -14.84 3.33 24.33
C ALA A 306 -14.07 4.66 24.23
N ARG A 307 -12.73 4.60 24.23
CA ARG A 307 -11.91 5.79 24.07
C ARG A 307 -12.26 6.41 22.75
N SER A 308 -12.40 7.73 22.72
CA SER A 308 -12.52 8.47 21.47
C SER A 308 -11.33 8.12 20.57
N PRO A 309 -11.49 8.01 19.24
CA PRO A 309 -10.37 7.88 18.32
C PRO A 309 -9.31 8.96 18.53
N LEU A 310 -9.70 10.16 18.93
CA LEU A 310 -8.81 11.26 19.24
C LEU A 310 -7.99 11.03 20.52
N ASP A 311 -8.61 10.48 21.58
CA ASP A 311 -7.88 10.11 22.81
C ASP A 311 -6.85 9.04 22.52
N LEU A 312 -7.23 8.03 21.72
CA LEU A 312 -6.34 6.96 21.29
C LEU A 312 -5.16 7.49 20.49
N LEU A 313 -5.43 8.42 19.55
CA LEU A 313 -4.42 9.06 18.73
C LEU A 313 -3.49 9.92 19.57
N SER A 314 -4.02 10.69 20.52
CA SER A 314 -3.23 11.54 21.42
C SER A 314 -2.28 10.74 22.30
N GLU A 315 -2.69 9.56 22.77
CA GLU A 315 -1.83 8.66 23.53
C GLU A 315 -0.81 7.93 22.63
N GLY A 316 -1.24 7.50 21.44
CA GLY A 316 -0.46 6.65 20.55
C GLY A 316 0.55 7.40 19.69
N ALA A 317 0.18 8.54 19.11
CA ALA A 317 0.98 9.25 18.12
C ALA A 317 2.41 9.58 18.57
N PRO A 318 2.66 10.06 19.80
CA PRO A 318 4.03 10.31 20.27
C PRO A 318 4.90 9.05 20.35
N ILE A 319 4.28 7.90 20.64
CA ILE A 319 4.94 6.60 20.76
C ILE A 319 5.22 6.02 19.36
N TRP A 320 4.23 6.11 18.47
CA TRP A 320 4.35 5.66 17.09
C TRP A 320 5.37 6.49 16.31
N ALA A 321 5.41 7.82 16.53
CA ALA A 321 6.43 8.70 15.96
C ALA A 321 7.85 8.32 16.41
N LYS A 322 8.03 7.88 17.67
CA LYS A 322 9.33 7.37 18.14
C LYS A 322 9.70 6.03 17.53
N ALA A 323 8.73 5.16 17.22
CA ALA A 323 8.98 3.89 16.56
C ALA A 323 9.39 4.05 15.09
N LEU A 324 8.88 5.09 14.42
CA LEU A 324 9.23 5.43 13.03
C LEU A 324 10.70 5.85 12.90
N ARG A 325 11.34 5.42 11.83
CA ARG A 325 12.62 5.97 11.36
C ARG A 325 12.43 7.39 10.83
N PRO A 326 13.44 8.25 10.84
CA PRO A 326 13.42 9.50 10.08
C PRO A 326 13.09 9.25 8.62
N GLY A 327 12.21 10.06 8.05
CA GLY A 327 11.66 9.86 6.69
C GLY A 327 10.55 8.82 6.58
N GLY A 328 10.24 8.08 7.64
CA GLY A 328 9.11 7.16 7.70
C GLY A 328 7.77 7.88 7.74
N ALA A 329 6.68 7.20 7.37
CA ALA A 329 5.35 7.79 7.34
C ALA A 329 4.36 7.05 8.24
N LEU A 330 3.42 7.81 8.78
CA LEU A 330 2.26 7.35 9.52
C LEU A 330 1.00 7.62 8.69
N GLY A 331 0.20 6.59 8.46
CA GLY A 331 -1.13 6.70 7.89
C GLY A 331 -2.17 6.17 8.86
N ILE A 332 -3.19 6.97 9.10
CA ILE A 332 -4.32 6.57 9.94
C ILE A 332 -5.64 6.79 9.23
N SER A 333 -6.56 5.85 9.41
CA SER A 333 -7.96 6.04 9.07
C SER A 333 -8.83 6.05 10.32
N TRP A 334 -9.92 6.83 10.29
CA TRP A 334 -10.85 6.95 11.40
C TRP A 334 -12.23 7.39 10.92
N ASN A 335 -13.22 7.36 11.83
CA ASN A 335 -14.57 7.89 11.59
C ASN A 335 -14.61 9.41 11.81
N THR A 336 -14.80 10.18 10.74
CA THR A 336 -14.84 11.65 10.79
C THR A 336 -16.05 12.23 11.50
N PHE A 337 -17.07 11.42 11.81
CA PHE A 337 -18.18 11.86 12.65
C PHE A 337 -17.82 11.89 14.14
N VAL A 338 -16.74 11.22 14.54
CA VAL A 338 -16.31 11.13 15.95
C VAL A 338 -15.18 12.12 16.25
N ALA A 339 -14.32 12.40 15.30
CA ALA A 339 -13.23 13.37 15.43
C ALA A 339 -13.03 14.12 14.11
N SER A 340 -12.81 15.44 14.17
CA SER A 340 -12.55 16.24 12.99
C SER A 340 -11.17 15.92 12.40
N ARG A 341 -10.99 16.21 11.11
CA ARG A 341 -9.68 16.10 10.45
C ARG A 341 -8.66 17.05 11.08
N ASP A 342 -9.08 18.27 11.39
CA ASP A 342 -8.21 19.31 11.96
C ASP A 342 -7.69 18.88 13.34
N ASP A 343 -8.52 18.30 14.21
CA ASP A 343 -8.10 17.80 15.52
C ASP A 343 -7.12 16.63 15.39
N ALA A 344 -7.38 15.72 14.46
CA ALA A 344 -6.47 14.61 14.19
C ALA A 344 -5.12 15.11 13.64
N ALA A 345 -5.13 16.07 12.71
CA ALA A 345 -3.94 16.70 12.14
C ALA A 345 -3.13 17.43 13.22
N ALA A 346 -3.79 18.23 14.06
CA ALA A 346 -3.15 18.91 15.18
C ALA A 346 -2.48 17.92 16.16
N THR A 347 -3.13 16.78 16.41
CA THR A 347 -2.59 15.73 17.27
C THR A 347 -1.32 15.09 16.69
N LEU A 348 -1.29 14.80 15.38
CA LEU A 348 -0.09 14.26 14.73
C LEU A 348 1.04 15.30 14.68
N ALA A 349 0.72 16.57 14.40
CA ALA A 349 1.70 17.67 14.42
C ALA A 349 2.31 17.87 15.82
N ALA A 350 1.49 17.78 16.87
CA ALA A 350 1.98 17.84 18.27
C ALA A 350 2.91 16.69 18.64
N ALA A 351 2.80 15.54 17.94
CA ALA A 351 3.72 14.41 18.08
C ALA A 351 5.03 14.59 17.30
N GLY A 352 5.26 15.74 16.64
CA GLY A 352 6.47 16.06 15.89
C GLY A 352 6.48 15.49 14.46
N LEU A 353 5.30 15.20 13.89
CA LEU A 353 5.16 14.72 12.53
C LEU A 353 4.73 15.85 11.57
N GLU A 354 5.24 15.83 10.35
CA GLU A 354 4.82 16.72 9.26
C GLU A 354 3.53 16.17 8.65
N VAL A 355 2.40 16.82 8.89
CA VAL A 355 1.09 16.41 8.35
C VAL A 355 0.99 16.77 6.87
N MET A 356 0.55 15.82 6.04
CA MET A 356 0.26 16.02 4.63
C MET A 356 -1.24 16.34 4.47
N ASP A 357 -1.54 17.64 4.42
CA ASP A 357 -2.92 18.14 4.41
C ASP A 357 -3.18 19.09 3.23
N ASN A 358 -2.79 18.63 2.03
CA ASN A 358 -2.99 19.38 0.79
C ASN A 358 -3.16 18.42 -0.40
N GLY A 359 -3.58 18.97 -1.55
CA GLY A 359 -3.68 18.23 -2.81
C GLY A 359 -4.49 16.93 -2.68
N PRO A 360 -3.96 15.78 -3.16
CA PRO A 360 -4.69 14.53 -3.20
C PRO A 360 -5.04 14.00 -1.80
N TYR A 361 -4.30 14.38 -0.76
CA TYR A 361 -4.52 13.92 0.61
C TYR A 361 -5.86 14.38 1.22
N LEU A 362 -6.52 15.36 0.61
CA LEU A 362 -7.85 15.83 1.02
C LEU A 362 -9.00 15.02 0.39
N ASN A 363 -8.71 14.09 -0.52
CA ASN A 363 -9.71 13.41 -1.36
C ASN A 363 -10.04 11.98 -0.94
N PHE A 364 -9.60 11.53 0.25
CA PHE A 364 -9.82 10.15 0.71
C PHE A 364 -11.07 9.95 1.55
N ARG A 365 -11.73 11.04 1.97
CA ARG A 365 -12.97 10.94 2.76
C ARG A 365 -14.07 10.25 1.96
N HIS A 366 -14.66 9.17 2.52
CA HIS A 366 -15.75 8.43 1.90
C HIS A 366 -16.68 7.84 2.95
N ARG A 367 -17.91 7.54 2.53
CA ARG A 367 -18.90 6.89 3.38
C ARG A 367 -18.61 5.39 3.44
N VAL A 368 -18.81 4.78 4.61
CA VAL A 368 -18.74 3.33 4.82
C VAL A 368 -20.14 2.77 5.08
N ASP A 369 -20.90 3.45 5.97
CA ASP A 369 -22.31 3.18 6.23
C ASP A 369 -23.03 4.47 6.71
N GLN A 370 -24.20 4.35 7.34
CA GLN A 370 -24.93 5.51 7.84
C GLN A 370 -24.24 6.23 9.01
N ALA A 371 -23.49 5.48 9.83
CA ALA A 371 -22.84 5.96 11.04
C ALA A 371 -21.34 6.20 10.88
N ILE A 372 -20.75 5.86 9.73
CA ILE A 372 -19.31 5.92 9.52
C ILE A 372 -19.00 6.64 8.21
N ALA A 373 -18.33 7.78 8.33
CA ALA A 373 -17.59 8.41 7.24
C ALA A 373 -16.10 8.31 7.56
N ARG A 374 -15.37 7.62 6.71
CA ARG A 374 -13.94 7.34 6.86
C ARG A 374 -13.12 8.35 6.09
N ASP A 375 -11.95 8.71 6.64
CA ASP A 375 -10.94 9.49 5.94
C ASP A 375 -9.56 8.88 6.17
N ILE A 376 -8.56 9.32 5.43
CA ILE A 376 -7.15 8.97 5.60
C ILE A 376 -6.37 10.26 5.89
N LEU A 377 -5.59 10.24 6.97
CA LEU A 377 -4.63 11.29 7.30
C LEU A 377 -3.22 10.71 7.29
N ILE A 378 -2.32 11.41 6.61
CA ILE A 378 -0.92 11.00 6.49
C ILE A 378 -0.03 12.03 7.17
N ALA A 379 0.99 11.55 7.85
CA ALA A 379 2.05 12.40 8.37
C ALA A 379 3.41 11.70 8.22
N ARG A 380 4.48 12.47 8.05
CA ARG A 380 5.83 11.97 7.86
C ARG A 380 6.70 12.39 9.03
N LYS A 381 7.59 11.51 9.48
CA LYS A 381 8.65 11.88 10.42
C LYS A 381 9.76 12.62 9.67
N PRO A 382 10.13 13.82 10.10
CA PRO A 382 11.23 14.61 9.52
C PRO A 382 12.55 13.86 9.41
#